data_adea381f18ae78486525d86b0195bae1
#
_entry.id   adea381f18ae78486525d86b0195bae1
#
_cell.length_a   1.000
_cell.length_b   1.000
_cell.length_c   1.000
_cell.angle_alpha   90.00
_cell.angle_beta   90.00
_cell.angle_gamma   90.00
#
_symmetry.space_group_name_H-M   'P 1'
#
loop_
_entity.id
_entity.type
_entity.pdbx_description
1 polymer ?
#
loop_
_entity_poly.entity_id
_entity_poly.type
_entity_poly.pdbx_seq_one_letter_code
_entity_poly.pdbx_strand_id
1 'polypeptide(L)'
;MITFQKIRWKNFLSTGDHWSEINFLGNTTNLVVGTNGSGKSTMLDALTFSLFNKPFRKINKSQLINATNEKDCVVEVEFNVNNKNYLVRRSIKPNKFDIEVDGNLMHKEADDRVNQKILEESILKVNYKSFTQIVILGSSSFVPFMQLSTSNRRDVIEDLLDIRIFSAMNSLIKEKIRTEREKIRSLDLKRDNIKDKISMQENFIKELEEQGKDNITENEKKRDGLGDEICVLIMQTEDLEDKVYGLTEDQKEVTGTGEKLLKLNTFKGKLSNKVATLTKEHKFFSENVTCPTCTQSIEESFRLNRINDVQTKAKELKKGYDDLEKTIKEEQNRERHFNQLSKEITKLNNGISKNNTKISGFQRQIRDLESEVQRFTEQLANRSTENEKLVEFSKSLQTTLEESSERREEVIYHDFAYSLLKDDGVKTKIIKKYLPFINQQVNRYLQLMDFYINFTLNEEFVETVRSPIHEDFSYSSFSEGEKMRIDLALLFTWREVARVKNSVNTNLLIMDEIFDSSLDGFGTDEFLKIIRFVIKDANVFVISHKTELHDKFNSVIKFDKIKGFSRIIS
;
A
#
# COMPACT_ATOMS: atom_id res chain seq x y z
N MET A 1 -4.47 9.23 -20.87
CA MET A 1 -4.20 7.94 -21.54
C MET A 1 -2.77 7.94 -22.01
N ILE A 2 -2.05 6.84 -21.81
CA ILE A 2 -0.71 6.63 -22.39
C ILE A 2 -0.91 5.89 -23.72
N THR A 3 -0.50 6.51 -24.81
CA THR A 3 -0.61 5.91 -26.14
C THR A 3 0.77 5.49 -26.62
N PHE A 4 1.11 4.23 -26.45
CA PHE A 4 2.34 3.66 -26.98
C PHE A 4 2.25 3.65 -28.51
N GLN A 5 3.29 4.16 -29.16
CA GLN A 5 3.36 4.30 -30.61
C GLN A 5 4.29 3.26 -31.21
N LYS A 6 5.53 3.19 -30.68
CA LYS A 6 6.56 2.36 -31.27
C LYS A 6 7.60 1.94 -30.22
N ILE A 7 8.15 0.76 -30.44
CA ILE A 7 9.36 0.29 -29.75
C ILE A 7 10.39 -0.15 -30.77
N ARG A 8 11.65 0.14 -30.51
CA ARG A 8 12.76 -0.41 -31.28
C ARG A 8 13.96 -0.73 -30.38
N TRP A 9 14.70 -1.72 -30.80
CA TRP A 9 15.90 -2.14 -30.06
C TRP A 9 16.97 -2.71 -30.97
N LYS A 10 18.23 -2.64 -30.54
CA LYS A 10 19.37 -3.26 -31.19
C LYS A 10 20.41 -3.73 -30.17
N ASN A 11 21.18 -4.72 -30.52
CA ASN A 11 22.17 -5.36 -29.64
C ASN A 11 21.61 -5.79 -28.28
N PHE A 12 20.31 -6.11 -28.27
CA PHE A 12 19.55 -6.46 -27.08
C PHE A 12 19.19 -7.95 -27.10
N LEU A 13 19.68 -8.71 -26.11
CA LEU A 13 19.54 -10.16 -26.02
C LEU A 13 20.00 -10.85 -27.31
N SER A 14 19.13 -11.57 -28.01
CA SER A 14 19.45 -12.27 -29.25
C SER A 14 19.44 -11.39 -30.51
N THR A 15 19.07 -10.12 -30.41
CA THR A 15 19.09 -9.18 -31.55
C THR A 15 20.49 -8.63 -31.77
N GLY A 16 20.95 -8.64 -33.02
CA GLY A 16 22.25 -8.10 -33.40
C GLY A 16 22.24 -6.58 -33.63
N ASP A 17 23.29 -6.09 -34.34
CA ASP A 17 23.45 -4.66 -34.63
C ASP A 17 22.57 -4.21 -35.82
N HIS A 18 21.28 -4.43 -35.67
CA HIS A 18 20.25 -3.93 -36.57
C HIS A 18 19.02 -3.59 -35.71
N TRP A 19 18.26 -2.60 -36.13
CA TRP A 19 17.04 -2.23 -35.45
C TRP A 19 15.93 -3.26 -35.71
N SER A 20 15.42 -3.82 -34.64
CA SER A 20 14.12 -4.48 -34.63
C SER A 20 13.09 -3.49 -34.12
N GLU A 21 12.01 -3.32 -34.86
CA GLU A 21 11.00 -2.29 -34.61
C GLU A 21 9.60 -2.90 -34.63
N ILE A 22 8.77 -2.51 -33.66
CA ILE A 22 7.35 -2.86 -33.63
C ILE A 22 6.54 -1.57 -33.48
N ASN A 23 5.60 -1.40 -34.39
CA ASN A 23 4.60 -0.33 -34.32
C ASN A 23 3.39 -0.83 -33.53
N PHE A 24 3.05 -0.12 -32.46
CA PHE A 24 1.92 -0.47 -31.62
C PHE A 24 0.59 0.08 -32.12
N LEU A 25 0.55 0.97 -33.12
CA LEU A 25 -0.65 1.61 -33.64
C LEU A 25 -1.19 0.94 -34.92
N GLY A 26 -0.46 0.00 -35.49
CA GLY A 26 -0.77 -0.53 -36.83
C GLY A 26 -2.11 -1.26 -36.92
N ASN A 27 -2.37 -2.17 -36.00
CA ASN A 27 -3.57 -3.03 -35.99
C ASN A 27 -4.08 -3.27 -34.57
N THR A 28 -5.37 -3.53 -34.44
CA THR A 28 -6.02 -3.78 -33.14
C THR A 28 -5.63 -5.12 -32.54
N THR A 29 -5.40 -6.14 -33.37
CA THR A 29 -4.96 -7.47 -32.92
C THR A 29 -3.77 -7.95 -33.73
N ASN A 30 -2.68 -8.25 -33.06
CA ASN A 30 -1.40 -8.65 -33.65
C ASN A 30 -0.94 -9.99 -33.07
N LEU A 31 -0.56 -10.91 -33.93
CA LEU A 31 0.02 -12.18 -33.52
C LEU A 31 1.55 -12.13 -33.73
N VAL A 32 2.30 -12.44 -32.68
CA VAL A 32 3.75 -12.52 -32.71
C VAL A 32 4.15 -14.00 -32.72
N VAL A 33 4.70 -14.46 -33.81
CA VAL A 33 5.07 -15.87 -34.02
C VAL A 33 6.57 -16.04 -34.27
N GLY A 34 7.05 -17.24 -34.08
CA GLY A 34 8.42 -17.65 -34.36
C GLY A 34 8.82 -18.89 -33.57
N THR A 35 9.90 -19.52 -33.96
CA THR A 35 10.44 -20.69 -33.28
C THR A 35 10.90 -20.36 -31.86
N ASN A 36 11.08 -21.37 -31.01
CA ASN A 36 11.61 -21.16 -29.67
C ASN A 36 12.99 -20.53 -29.72
N GLY A 37 13.18 -19.48 -28.90
CA GLY A 37 14.42 -18.71 -28.88
C GLY A 37 14.61 -17.73 -30.06
N SER A 38 13.61 -17.53 -30.93
CA SER A 38 13.66 -16.54 -32.02
C SER A 38 13.59 -15.09 -31.56
N GLY A 39 13.32 -14.83 -30.29
CA GLY A 39 13.32 -13.48 -29.73
C GLY A 39 11.95 -12.85 -29.55
N LYS A 40 10.86 -13.61 -29.63
CA LYS A 40 9.48 -13.12 -29.45
C LYS A 40 9.28 -12.34 -28.15
N SER A 41 9.63 -12.93 -27.00
CA SER A 41 9.48 -12.30 -25.69
C SER A 41 10.52 -11.20 -25.41
N THR A 42 11.50 -10.99 -26.32
CA THR A 42 12.47 -9.89 -26.23
C THR A 42 11.79 -8.52 -26.22
N MET A 43 10.64 -8.39 -26.90
CA MET A 43 9.83 -7.17 -26.88
C MET A 43 9.39 -6.78 -25.46
N LEU A 44 9.02 -7.76 -24.64
CA LEU A 44 8.60 -7.51 -23.24
C LEU A 44 9.77 -7.00 -22.39
N ASP A 45 10.92 -7.65 -22.51
CA ASP A 45 12.13 -7.20 -21.81
C ASP A 45 12.59 -5.82 -22.28
N ALA A 46 12.52 -5.55 -23.59
CA ALA A 46 12.86 -4.26 -24.15
C ALA A 46 11.95 -3.15 -23.63
N LEU A 47 10.62 -3.38 -23.65
CA LEU A 47 9.63 -2.43 -23.18
C LEU A 47 9.83 -2.10 -21.69
N THR A 48 9.91 -3.12 -20.86
CA THR A 48 10.06 -2.92 -19.41
C THR A 48 11.44 -2.39 -19.03
N PHE A 49 12.50 -2.80 -19.74
CA PHE A 49 13.83 -2.25 -19.53
C PHE A 49 13.90 -0.77 -19.89
N SER A 50 13.34 -0.36 -21.01
CA SER A 50 13.34 1.05 -21.42
C SER A 50 12.61 1.92 -20.39
N LEU A 51 11.40 1.53 -19.98
CA LEU A 51 10.56 2.33 -19.10
C LEU A 51 11.00 2.28 -17.62
N PHE A 52 11.41 1.11 -17.12
CA PHE A 52 11.60 0.87 -15.68
C PHE A 52 13.03 0.43 -15.31
N ASN A 53 13.94 0.38 -16.27
CA ASN A 53 15.32 -0.13 -16.05
C ASN A 53 15.39 -1.57 -15.51
N LYS A 54 14.34 -2.35 -15.76
CA LYS A 54 14.19 -3.75 -15.33
C LYS A 54 13.67 -4.59 -16.48
N PRO A 55 14.31 -5.72 -16.82
CA PRO A 55 13.71 -6.66 -17.77
C PRO A 55 12.45 -7.30 -17.18
N PHE A 56 11.58 -7.80 -18.04
CA PHE A 56 10.39 -8.53 -17.64
C PHE A 56 10.75 -9.90 -17.05
N ARG A 57 11.66 -10.61 -17.73
CA ARG A 57 12.19 -11.88 -17.23
C ARG A 57 13.20 -11.65 -16.10
N LYS A 58 13.36 -12.66 -15.21
CA LYS A 58 14.31 -12.62 -14.09
C LYS A 58 15.74 -12.85 -14.58
N ILE A 59 16.28 -11.91 -15.38
CA ILE A 59 17.64 -11.92 -15.92
C ILE A 59 18.38 -10.68 -15.45
N ASN A 60 19.71 -10.80 -15.34
CA ASN A 60 20.54 -9.68 -14.92
C ASN A 60 20.72 -8.65 -16.06
N LYS A 61 20.88 -7.38 -15.70
CA LYS A 61 21.08 -6.29 -16.67
C LYS A 61 22.25 -6.52 -17.61
N SER A 62 23.32 -7.13 -17.13
CA SER A 62 24.49 -7.47 -17.95
C SER A 62 24.18 -8.49 -19.07
N GLN A 63 23.19 -9.35 -18.84
CA GLN A 63 22.76 -10.37 -19.80
C GLN A 63 21.83 -9.82 -20.90
N LEU A 64 21.39 -8.56 -20.77
CA LEU A 64 20.56 -7.90 -21.78
C LEU A 64 21.36 -7.53 -23.03
N ILE A 65 22.69 -7.38 -22.90
CA ILE A 65 23.55 -7.05 -24.01
C ILE A 65 23.72 -8.30 -24.89
N ASN A 66 23.67 -8.12 -26.20
CA ASN A 66 23.95 -9.21 -27.13
C ASN A 66 25.34 -9.80 -26.89
N ALA A 67 25.41 -11.11 -26.63
CA ALA A 67 26.65 -11.80 -26.25
C ALA A 67 27.72 -11.83 -27.35
N THR A 68 27.33 -11.65 -28.61
CA THR A 68 28.28 -11.62 -29.75
C THR A 68 28.89 -10.24 -29.96
N ASN A 69 28.06 -9.20 -29.85
CA ASN A 69 28.48 -7.83 -30.13
C ASN A 69 29.01 -7.09 -28.90
N GLU A 70 28.55 -7.44 -27.70
CA GLU A 70 28.96 -6.97 -26.38
C GLU A 70 28.94 -5.45 -26.16
N LYS A 71 28.36 -4.68 -27.07
CA LYS A 71 28.32 -3.20 -27.06
C LYS A 71 27.05 -2.65 -27.70
N ASP A 72 26.86 -1.35 -27.55
CA ASP A 72 25.81 -0.55 -28.20
C ASP A 72 24.39 -1.13 -28.06
N CYS A 73 24.09 -1.69 -26.89
CA CYS A 73 22.76 -2.17 -26.58
C CYS A 73 21.86 -0.97 -26.34
N VAL A 74 20.86 -0.77 -27.21
CA VAL A 74 19.97 0.39 -27.17
C VAL A 74 18.53 -0.06 -27.31
N VAL A 75 17.67 0.51 -26.48
CA VAL A 75 16.21 0.36 -26.56
C VAL A 75 15.57 1.74 -26.56
N GLU A 76 14.60 1.94 -27.43
CA GLU A 76 13.83 3.16 -27.54
C GLU A 76 12.34 2.85 -27.55
N VAL A 77 11.57 3.64 -26.80
CA VAL A 77 10.10 3.56 -26.75
C VAL A 77 9.52 4.94 -27.00
N GLU A 78 8.65 5.04 -27.98
CA GLU A 78 7.90 6.24 -28.29
C GLU A 78 6.47 6.10 -27.80
N PHE A 79 5.98 7.11 -27.10
CA PHE A 79 4.61 7.15 -26.62
C PHE A 79 4.12 8.59 -26.44
N ASN A 80 2.80 8.75 -26.42
CA ASN A 80 2.15 10.03 -26.19
C ASN A 80 1.41 10.02 -24.84
N VAL A 81 1.54 11.10 -24.09
CA VAL A 81 0.77 11.35 -22.86
C VAL A 81 0.30 12.79 -22.87
N ASN A 82 -1.01 13.01 -22.72
CA ASN A 82 -1.60 14.35 -22.66
C ASN A 82 -1.16 15.26 -23.82
N ASN A 83 -1.19 14.73 -25.05
CA ASN A 83 -0.79 15.40 -26.31
C ASN A 83 0.69 15.79 -26.39
N LYS A 84 1.55 15.25 -25.52
CA LYS A 84 3.01 15.39 -25.62
C LYS A 84 3.60 14.07 -26.08
N ASN A 85 4.51 14.14 -27.04
CA ASN A 85 5.24 12.97 -27.52
C ASN A 85 6.51 12.79 -26.71
N TYR A 86 6.70 11.58 -26.20
CA TYR A 86 7.86 11.19 -25.43
C TYR A 86 8.65 10.13 -26.18
N LEU A 87 9.95 10.27 -26.20
CA LEU A 87 10.91 9.24 -26.59
C LEU A 87 11.80 8.90 -25.39
N VAL A 88 11.69 7.69 -24.91
CA VAL A 88 12.58 7.16 -23.87
C VAL A 88 13.61 6.28 -24.52
N ARG A 89 14.88 6.69 -24.42
CA ARG A 89 16.05 5.94 -24.89
C ARG A 89 16.87 5.46 -23.72
N ARG A 90 17.13 4.16 -23.69
CA ARG A 90 17.99 3.56 -22.68
C ARG A 90 19.03 2.67 -23.35
N SER A 91 20.28 2.80 -22.91
CA SER A 91 21.37 2.01 -23.47
C SER A 91 22.28 1.41 -22.40
N ILE A 92 22.98 0.35 -22.79
CA ILE A 92 24.01 -0.32 -21.99
C ILE A 92 25.26 -0.40 -22.85
N LYS A 93 26.41 0.01 -22.31
CA LYS A 93 27.71 0.08 -23.01
C LYS A 93 27.67 0.87 -24.34
N PRO A 94 27.53 2.23 -24.26
CA PRO A 94 27.58 3.09 -23.06
C PRO A 94 26.28 3.13 -22.28
N ASN A 95 26.37 3.33 -20.96
CA ASN A 95 25.19 3.46 -20.12
C ASN A 95 24.61 4.87 -20.28
N LYS A 96 23.43 4.99 -20.90
CA LYS A 96 22.73 6.27 -21.08
C LYS A 96 21.24 6.10 -20.81
N PHE A 97 20.65 7.14 -20.29
CA PHE A 97 19.21 7.24 -20.08
C PHE A 97 18.75 8.64 -20.47
N ASP A 98 18.01 8.75 -21.55
CA ASP A 98 17.55 10.01 -22.12
C ASP A 98 16.02 9.98 -22.27
N ILE A 99 15.39 11.11 -21.96
CA ILE A 99 13.96 11.33 -22.16
C ILE A 99 13.82 12.57 -23.05
N GLU A 100 13.22 12.41 -24.20
CA GLU A 100 12.89 13.53 -25.10
C GLU A 100 11.39 13.82 -25.00
N VAL A 101 11.03 15.10 -25.06
CA VAL A 101 9.65 15.59 -25.07
C VAL A 101 9.47 16.49 -26.28
N ASP A 102 8.59 16.11 -27.18
CA ASP A 102 8.32 16.81 -28.45
C ASP A 102 9.62 17.11 -29.24
N GLY A 103 10.53 16.13 -29.25
CA GLY A 103 11.81 16.22 -29.96
C GLY A 103 12.93 16.96 -29.23
N ASN A 104 12.66 17.50 -28.06
CA ASN A 104 13.68 18.17 -27.23
C ASN A 104 14.09 17.30 -26.05
N LEU A 105 15.39 17.21 -25.80
CA LEU A 105 15.90 16.48 -24.64
C LEU A 105 15.40 17.17 -23.37
N MET A 106 14.74 16.41 -22.51
CA MET A 106 14.30 16.92 -21.20
C MET A 106 15.53 17.24 -20.35
N HIS A 107 15.45 18.35 -19.59
CA HIS A 107 16.52 18.71 -18.68
C HIS A 107 16.87 17.51 -17.78
N LYS A 108 18.11 17.07 -17.87
CA LYS A 108 18.57 15.86 -17.19
C LYS A 108 19.11 16.24 -15.83
N GLU A 109 18.48 15.69 -14.78
CA GLU A 109 19.06 15.72 -13.44
C GLU A 109 20.37 14.92 -13.42
N ALA A 110 21.29 15.29 -12.55
CA ALA A 110 22.61 14.65 -12.45
C ALA A 110 22.52 13.15 -12.07
N ASP A 111 21.44 12.74 -11.37
CA ASP A 111 21.22 11.34 -10.96
C ASP A 111 20.11 10.71 -11.81
N ASP A 112 20.48 9.63 -12.52
CA ASP A 112 19.53 8.81 -13.30
C ASP A 112 18.39 8.24 -12.46
N ARG A 113 18.55 8.12 -11.13
CA ARG A 113 17.49 7.69 -10.22
C ARG A 113 16.37 8.73 -10.10
N VAL A 114 16.74 10.01 -10.10
CA VAL A 114 15.77 11.12 -10.09
C VAL A 114 15.01 11.14 -11.41
N ASN A 115 15.71 11.02 -12.54
CA ASN A 115 15.09 10.94 -13.86
C ASN A 115 14.16 9.74 -13.99
N GLN A 116 14.52 8.59 -13.38
CA GLN A 116 13.64 7.41 -13.32
C GLN A 116 12.36 7.69 -12.53
N LYS A 117 12.46 8.36 -11.38
CA LYS A 117 11.29 8.77 -10.60
C LYS A 117 10.39 9.73 -11.38
N ILE A 118 10.96 10.71 -12.08
CA ILE A 118 10.20 11.63 -12.92
C ILE A 118 9.43 10.86 -14.00
N LEU A 119 10.08 9.88 -14.65
CA LEU A 119 9.43 9.03 -15.64
C LEU A 119 8.27 8.22 -15.03
N GLU A 120 8.49 7.56 -13.90
CA GLU A 120 7.48 6.70 -13.28
C GLU A 120 6.35 7.48 -12.61
N GLU A 121 6.68 8.53 -11.85
CA GLU A 121 5.72 9.23 -10.98
C GLU A 121 5.03 10.41 -11.68
N SER A 122 5.73 11.11 -12.57
CA SER A 122 5.19 12.34 -13.20
C SER A 122 4.68 12.10 -14.62
N ILE A 123 5.38 11.28 -15.42
CA ILE A 123 5.05 11.06 -16.84
C ILE A 123 4.11 9.86 -16.99
N LEU A 124 4.56 8.67 -16.59
CA LEU A 124 3.78 7.43 -16.74
C LEU A 124 2.71 7.28 -15.64
N LYS A 125 2.95 7.84 -14.46
CA LYS A 125 2.11 7.69 -13.25
C LYS A 125 1.86 6.25 -12.86
N VAL A 126 2.82 5.36 -13.17
CA VAL A 126 2.74 3.93 -12.89
C VAL A 126 4.11 3.38 -12.59
N ASN A 127 4.21 2.47 -11.63
CA ASN A 127 5.42 1.72 -11.35
C ASN A 127 5.48 0.42 -12.17
N TYR A 128 6.64 -0.24 -12.13
CA TYR A 128 6.88 -1.49 -12.84
C TYR A 128 5.83 -2.57 -12.53
N LYS A 129 5.48 -2.76 -11.25
CA LYS A 129 4.54 -3.81 -10.83
C LYS A 129 3.14 -3.56 -11.37
N SER A 130 2.65 -2.34 -11.22
CA SER A 130 1.32 -1.95 -11.70
C SER A 130 1.24 -1.99 -13.22
N PHE A 131 2.28 -1.52 -13.90
CA PHE A 131 2.38 -1.58 -15.35
C PHE A 131 2.28 -3.02 -15.86
N THR A 132 3.04 -3.94 -15.26
CA THR A 132 3.01 -5.35 -15.67
C THR A 132 1.65 -6.00 -15.42
N GLN A 133 0.90 -5.56 -14.41
CA GLN A 133 -0.43 -6.10 -14.10
C GLN A 133 -1.56 -5.62 -15.05
N ILE A 134 -1.35 -4.52 -15.78
CA ILE A 134 -2.36 -3.96 -16.69
C ILE A 134 -1.99 -4.06 -18.17
N VAL A 135 -0.73 -4.25 -18.48
CA VAL A 135 -0.23 -4.26 -19.86
C VAL A 135 0.21 -5.64 -20.30
N ILE A 136 0.72 -6.45 -19.39
CA ILE A 136 1.34 -7.74 -19.72
C ILE A 136 0.61 -8.86 -19.00
N LEU A 137 0.30 -9.91 -19.74
CA LEU A 137 -0.11 -11.19 -19.20
C LEU A 137 0.76 -12.28 -19.83
N GLY A 138 1.41 -13.10 -19.03
CA GLY A 138 2.35 -14.11 -19.54
C GLY A 138 2.41 -15.37 -18.69
N SER A 139 2.91 -16.44 -19.28
CA SER A 139 2.98 -17.75 -18.63
C SER A 139 4.25 -17.98 -17.81
N SER A 140 5.42 -17.52 -18.25
CA SER A 140 6.70 -17.98 -17.69
C SER A 140 7.36 -17.03 -16.68
N SER A 141 7.15 -15.74 -16.79
CA SER A 141 7.79 -14.71 -15.93
C SER A 141 6.80 -13.77 -15.26
N PHE A 142 5.55 -13.81 -15.68
CA PHE A 142 4.47 -13.05 -15.09
C PHE A 142 4.12 -13.61 -13.71
N VAL A 143 4.01 -12.72 -12.74
CA VAL A 143 3.49 -13.08 -11.41
C VAL A 143 2.05 -12.57 -11.35
N PRO A 144 1.04 -13.45 -11.41
CA PRO A 144 -0.35 -13.07 -11.33
C PRO A 144 -0.65 -12.24 -10.08
N PHE A 145 -1.65 -11.36 -10.16
CA PHE A 145 -2.03 -10.50 -9.04
C PHE A 145 -2.27 -11.30 -7.76
N MET A 146 -2.92 -12.45 -7.88
CA MET A 146 -3.21 -13.31 -6.73
C MET A 146 -1.99 -14.01 -6.13
N GLN A 147 -0.87 -14.07 -6.84
CA GLN A 147 0.41 -14.59 -6.33
C GLN A 147 1.32 -13.50 -5.76
N LEU A 148 0.96 -12.23 -5.93
CA LEU A 148 1.66 -11.12 -5.30
C LEU A 148 1.43 -11.14 -3.79
N SER A 149 2.43 -10.68 -3.00
CA SER A 149 2.23 -10.42 -1.58
C SER A 149 1.15 -9.35 -1.37
N THR A 150 0.48 -9.38 -0.23
CA THR A 150 -0.58 -8.41 0.14
C THR A 150 -0.12 -6.95 -0.03
N SER A 151 1.11 -6.63 0.39
CA SER A 151 1.69 -5.30 0.18
C SER A 151 1.80 -4.93 -1.30
N ASN A 152 2.25 -5.88 -2.14
CA ASN A 152 2.39 -5.63 -3.57
C ASN A 152 1.03 -5.52 -4.28
N ARG A 153 0.02 -6.29 -3.85
CA ARG A 153 -1.35 -6.16 -4.34
C ARG A 153 -1.88 -4.76 -4.02
N ARG A 154 -1.63 -4.30 -2.81
CA ARG A 154 -2.02 -2.97 -2.35
C ARG A 154 -1.36 -1.86 -3.18
N ASP A 155 -0.06 -1.96 -3.42
CA ASP A 155 0.69 -1.00 -4.26
C ASP A 155 0.05 -0.87 -5.66
N VAL A 156 -0.30 -2.00 -6.28
CA VAL A 156 -0.96 -2.03 -7.60
C VAL A 156 -2.30 -1.28 -7.55
N ILE A 157 -3.12 -1.57 -6.55
CA ILE A 157 -4.44 -0.94 -6.43
C ILE A 157 -4.33 0.55 -6.08
N GLU A 158 -3.38 0.95 -5.24
CA GLU A 158 -3.13 2.36 -4.95
C GLU A 158 -2.74 3.15 -6.20
N ASP A 159 -1.96 2.55 -7.10
CA ASP A 159 -1.64 3.14 -8.40
C ASP A 159 -2.88 3.26 -9.29
N LEU A 160 -3.65 2.17 -9.41
CA LEU A 160 -4.84 2.14 -10.26
C LEU A 160 -5.92 3.13 -9.80
N LEU A 161 -6.05 3.32 -8.50
CA LEU A 161 -6.99 4.27 -7.90
C LEU A 161 -6.44 5.70 -7.84
N ASP A 162 -5.19 5.95 -8.25
CA ASP A 162 -4.48 7.24 -8.16
C ASP A 162 -4.47 7.80 -6.73
N ILE A 163 -4.26 6.91 -5.75
CA ILE A 163 -4.24 7.27 -4.32
C ILE A 163 -2.85 7.19 -3.70
N ARG A 164 -1.81 6.98 -4.50
CA ARG A 164 -0.40 7.03 -4.04
C ARG A 164 -0.01 8.38 -3.46
N ILE A 165 -0.73 9.44 -3.82
CA ILE A 165 -0.53 10.76 -3.24
C ILE A 165 -0.63 10.74 -1.71
N PHE A 166 -1.53 9.93 -1.14
CA PHE A 166 -1.65 9.79 0.31
C PHE A 166 -0.43 9.11 0.94
N SER A 167 0.22 8.17 0.23
CA SER A 167 1.48 7.55 0.67
C SER A 167 2.63 8.55 0.63
N ALA A 168 2.70 9.39 -0.41
CA ALA A 168 3.67 10.48 -0.49
C ALA A 168 3.43 11.53 0.59
N MET A 169 2.18 11.95 0.81
CA MET A 169 1.81 12.87 1.90
C MET A 169 2.17 12.29 3.27
N ASN A 170 1.91 10.99 3.48
CA ASN A 170 2.24 10.31 4.73
C ASN A 170 3.76 10.32 4.99
N SER A 171 4.56 10.09 3.94
CA SER A 171 6.02 10.17 4.03
C SER A 171 6.50 11.58 4.38
N LEU A 172 5.92 12.61 3.74
CA LEU A 172 6.26 14.02 4.01
C LEU A 172 5.85 14.43 5.43
N ILE A 173 4.67 14.02 5.89
CA ILE A 173 4.22 14.31 7.26
C ILE A 173 5.12 13.60 8.27
N LYS A 174 5.51 12.35 8.03
CA LYS A 174 6.44 11.62 8.89
C LYS A 174 7.78 12.34 9.02
N GLU A 175 8.29 12.89 7.92
CA GLU A 175 9.51 13.68 7.93
C GLU A 175 9.33 15.01 8.69
N LYS A 176 8.21 15.71 8.49
CA LYS A 176 7.87 16.92 9.26
C LYS A 176 7.78 16.62 10.76
N ILE A 177 7.09 15.57 11.16
CA ILE A 177 7.01 15.14 12.57
C ILE A 177 8.40 14.93 13.15
N ARG A 178 9.28 14.23 12.42
CA ARG A 178 10.67 14.03 12.85
C ARG A 178 11.39 15.36 13.05
N THR A 179 11.31 16.24 12.06
CA THR A 179 11.95 17.54 12.10
C THR A 179 11.43 18.42 13.26
N GLU A 180 10.11 18.45 13.46
CA GLU A 180 9.53 19.22 14.58
C GLU A 180 9.90 18.62 15.94
N ARG A 181 9.94 17.30 16.07
CA ARG A 181 10.41 16.64 17.30
C ARG A 181 11.90 16.94 17.59
N GLU A 182 12.75 17.04 16.57
CA GLU A 182 14.14 17.46 16.72
C GLU A 182 14.24 18.92 17.20
N LYS A 183 13.42 19.82 16.64
CA LYS A 183 13.34 21.22 17.11
C LYS A 183 12.86 21.31 18.56
N ILE A 184 11.83 20.54 18.92
CA ILE A 184 11.35 20.48 20.30
C ILE A 184 12.48 20.06 21.26
N ARG A 185 13.25 19.03 20.90
CA ARG A 185 14.42 18.61 21.71
C ARG A 185 15.44 19.73 21.87
N SER A 186 15.72 20.47 20.80
CA SER A 186 16.67 21.60 20.89
C SER A 186 16.14 22.73 21.76
N LEU A 187 14.83 22.98 21.73
CA LEU A 187 14.17 23.95 22.60
C LEU A 187 14.16 23.50 24.06
N ASP A 188 13.93 22.22 24.32
CA ASP A 188 14.01 21.66 25.66
C ASP A 188 15.43 21.79 26.24
N LEU A 189 16.48 21.50 25.47
CA LEU A 189 17.87 21.72 25.87
C LEU A 189 18.17 23.21 26.11
N LYS A 190 17.65 24.09 25.25
CA LYS A 190 17.81 25.56 25.42
C LYS A 190 17.10 26.03 26.68
N ARG A 191 15.90 25.55 26.95
CA ARG A 191 15.14 25.81 28.18
C ARG A 191 15.95 25.41 29.41
N ASP A 192 16.51 24.21 29.41
CA ASP A 192 17.27 23.72 30.56
C ASP A 192 18.56 24.53 30.77
N ASN A 193 19.26 24.91 29.71
CA ASN A 193 20.43 25.77 29.77
C ASN A 193 20.10 27.19 30.28
N ILE A 194 18.94 27.75 29.88
CA ILE A 194 18.50 29.07 30.42
C ILE A 194 18.16 28.95 31.91
N LYS A 195 17.53 27.83 32.34
CA LYS A 195 17.26 27.56 33.75
C LYS A 195 18.54 27.51 34.59
N ASP A 196 19.57 26.86 34.08
CA ASP A 196 20.88 26.80 34.72
C ASP A 196 21.51 28.18 34.85
N LYS A 197 21.42 29.01 33.81
CA LYS A 197 21.91 30.42 33.85
C LYS A 197 21.14 31.25 34.85
N ILE A 198 19.82 31.12 34.92
CA ILE A 198 19.00 31.82 35.93
C ILE A 198 19.45 31.41 37.32
N SER A 199 19.60 30.12 37.59
CA SER A 199 20.05 29.64 38.89
C SER A 199 21.44 30.15 39.30
N MET A 200 22.38 30.16 38.34
CA MET A 200 23.73 30.77 38.57
C MET A 200 23.66 32.24 38.87
N GLN A 201 22.84 32.99 38.16
CA GLN A 201 22.72 34.44 38.36
C GLN A 201 22.05 34.78 39.71
N GLU A 202 21.05 33.99 40.11
CA GLU A 202 20.40 34.09 41.43
C GLU A 202 21.37 33.83 42.58
N ASN A 203 22.18 32.76 42.44
CA ASN A 203 23.20 32.46 43.43
C ASN A 203 24.25 33.60 43.53
N PHE A 204 24.64 34.16 42.40
CA PHE A 204 25.57 35.29 42.37
C PHE A 204 24.99 36.56 43.05
N ILE A 205 23.70 36.87 42.79
CA ILE A 205 23.01 38.00 43.46
C ILE A 205 22.93 37.73 44.96
N LYS A 206 22.62 36.49 45.36
CA LYS A 206 22.56 36.10 46.77
C LYS A 206 23.89 36.21 47.51
N GLU A 207 24.99 35.77 46.87
CA GLU A 207 26.34 35.91 47.43
C GLU A 207 26.73 37.39 47.61
N LEU A 208 26.21 38.26 46.69
CA LEU A 208 26.49 39.70 46.75
C LEU A 208 25.61 40.45 47.77
N GLU A 209 24.58 39.85 48.30
CA GLU A 209 23.54 40.54 49.08
C GLU A 209 23.21 39.89 50.45
N GLU A 210 24.19 39.30 51.07
CA GLU A 210 24.04 38.68 52.40
C GLU A 210 23.42 39.59 53.51
N GLN A 211 23.21 40.92 53.21
CA GLN A 211 22.70 41.89 54.18
C GLN A 211 21.19 42.19 54.11
N GLY A 212 20.47 41.65 53.14
CA GLY A 212 19.03 41.93 52.95
C GLY A 212 18.13 40.69 53.22
N LYS A 213 18.47 39.85 54.16
CA LYS A 213 18.10 38.44 54.26
C LYS A 213 16.62 38.08 54.41
N ASP A 214 15.82 38.84 55.10
CA ASP A 214 14.54 38.30 55.58
C ASP A 214 13.45 38.21 54.50
N ASN A 215 13.25 39.21 53.66
CA ASN A 215 12.23 39.20 52.62
C ASN A 215 12.61 38.32 51.40
N ILE A 216 13.87 38.33 51.03
CA ILE A 216 14.42 37.50 49.97
C ILE A 216 14.31 36.03 50.36
N THR A 217 14.73 35.70 51.62
CA THR A 217 14.70 34.34 52.17
C THR A 217 13.28 33.77 52.26
N GLU A 218 12.28 34.59 52.56
CA GLU A 218 10.89 34.14 52.64
C GLU A 218 10.32 33.81 51.23
N ASN A 219 10.61 34.68 50.24
CA ASN A 219 10.18 34.42 48.86
C ASN A 219 10.97 33.28 48.21
N GLU A 220 12.25 33.10 48.55
CA GLU A 220 13.04 31.96 48.17
C GLU A 220 12.50 30.63 48.74
N LYS A 221 12.09 30.62 50.03
CA LYS A 221 11.41 29.44 50.62
C LYS A 221 10.13 29.06 49.90
N LYS A 222 9.32 30.08 49.50
CA LYS A 222 8.09 29.84 48.72
C LYS A 222 8.40 29.30 47.34
N ARG A 223 9.42 29.84 46.66
CA ARG A 223 9.89 29.35 45.35
C ARG A 223 10.35 27.89 45.42
N ASP A 224 11.17 27.59 46.41
CA ASP A 224 11.70 26.25 46.59
C ASP A 224 10.58 25.22 46.88
N GLY A 225 9.57 25.63 47.67
CA GLY A 225 8.36 24.82 47.90
C GLY A 225 7.57 24.54 46.63
N LEU A 226 7.45 25.52 45.74
CA LEU A 226 6.80 25.33 44.44
C LEU A 226 7.66 24.46 43.50
N GLY A 227 8.99 24.56 43.58
CA GLY A 227 9.91 23.69 42.85
C GLY A 227 9.78 22.22 43.26
N ASP A 228 9.66 21.97 44.57
CA ASP A 228 9.41 20.65 45.11
C ASP A 228 8.07 20.07 44.63
N GLU A 229 7.03 20.92 44.62
CA GLU A 229 5.72 20.51 44.08
C GLU A 229 5.79 20.18 42.57
N ILE A 230 6.56 20.93 41.79
CA ILE A 230 6.83 20.63 40.37
C ILE A 230 7.56 19.31 40.23
N CYS A 231 8.58 19.06 41.03
CA CYS A 231 9.30 17.78 41.00
C CYS A 231 8.37 16.60 41.27
N VAL A 232 7.48 16.73 42.27
CA VAL A 232 6.48 15.70 42.56
C VAL A 232 5.55 15.48 41.38
N LEU A 233 5.12 16.54 40.72
CA LEU A 233 4.25 16.44 39.55
C LEU A 233 4.97 15.83 38.33
N ILE A 234 6.25 16.15 38.14
CA ILE A 234 7.07 15.53 37.06
C ILE A 234 7.17 14.03 37.31
N MET A 235 7.58 13.60 38.52
CA MET A 235 7.66 12.18 38.86
C MET A 235 6.33 11.44 38.68
N GLN A 236 5.23 12.09 39.09
CA GLN A 236 3.89 11.55 38.86
C GLN A 236 3.57 11.42 37.36
N THR A 237 4.06 12.34 36.56
CA THR A 237 3.83 12.32 35.11
C THR A 237 4.66 11.22 34.44
N GLU A 238 5.91 11.05 34.85
CA GLU A 238 6.76 9.94 34.39
C GLU A 238 6.14 8.57 34.73
N ASP A 239 5.62 8.38 35.98
CA ASP A 239 4.91 7.14 36.37
C ASP A 239 3.68 6.87 35.48
N LEU A 240 2.96 7.93 35.11
CA LEU A 240 1.82 7.80 34.20
C LEU A 240 2.26 7.48 32.76
N GLU A 241 3.35 8.08 32.28
CA GLU A 241 3.91 7.81 30.95
C GLU A 241 4.41 6.37 30.84
N ASP A 242 5.09 5.86 31.88
CA ASP A 242 5.51 4.48 31.96
C ASP A 242 4.32 3.50 31.94
N LYS A 243 3.24 3.84 32.66
CA LYS A 243 2.01 3.05 32.63
C LYS A 243 1.37 3.05 31.24
N VAL A 244 1.33 4.21 30.57
CA VAL A 244 0.83 4.32 29.18
C VAL A 244 1.69 3.48 28.25
N TYR A 245 3.02 3.52 28.41
CA TYR A 245 3.93 2.70 27.61
C TYR A 245 3.65 1.21 27.81
N GLY A 246 3.59 0.74 29.07
CA GLY A 246 3.27 -0.66 29.38
C GLY A 246 1.92 -1.09 28.80
N LEU A 247 0.87 -0.29 29.05
CA LEU A 247 -0.46 -0.58 28.51
C LEU A 247 -0.51 -0.54 26.97
N THR A 248 0.35 0.27 26.35
CA THR A 248 0.45 0.34 24.89
C THR A 248 1.14 -0.90 24.33
N GLU A 249 2.17 -1.42 25.02
CA GLU A 249 2.77 -2.70 24.66
C GLU A 249 1.76 -3.84 24.84
N ASP A 250 1.07 -3.89 25.98
CA ASP A 250 -0.01 -4.87 26.22
C ASP A 250 -1.11 -4.76 25.14
N GLN A 251 -1.43 -3.54 24.72
CA GLN A 251 -2.40 -3.29 23.67
C GLN A 251 -1.93 -3.80 22.30
N LYS A 252 -0.62 -3.68 22.00
CA LYS A 252 -0.03 -4.22 20.77
C LYS A 252 -0.17 -5.74 20.69
N GLU A 253 -0.03 -6.44 21.83
CA GLU A 253 -0.20 -7.89 21.89
C GLU A 253 -1.64 -8.35 21.60
N VAL A 254 -2.60 -7.48 21.81
CA VAL A 254 -4.02 -7.76 21.55
C VAL A 254 -4.55 -7.09 20.29
N THR A 255 -3.69 -6.50 19.46
CA THR A 255 -4.08 -5.91 18.16
C THR A 255 -4.60 -6.96 17.17
N GLY A 256 -5.36 -6.52 16.22
CA GLY A 256 -5.89 -7.41 15.16
C GLY A 256 -7.11 -8.23 15.57
N THR A 257 -7.59 -8.06 16.82
CA THR A 257 -8.77 -8.79 17.33
C THR A 257 -10.04 -8.47 16.53
N GLY A 258 -10.25 -7.21 16.15
CA GLY A 258 -11.41 -6.79 15.34
C GLY A 258 -11.44 -7.46 13.97
N GLU A 259 -10.30 -7.52 13.27
CA GLU A 259 -10.20 -8.20 11.98
C GLU A 259 -10.43 -9.70 12.12
N LYS A 260 -9.83 -10.30 13.16
CA LYS A 260 -10.01 -11.72 13.44
C LYS A 260 -11.45 -12.04 13.82
N LEU A 261 -12.07 -11.17 14.60
CA LEU A 261 -13.47 -11.28 14.99
C LEU A 261 -14.40 -11.16 13.77
N LEU A 262 -14.09 -10.26 12.84
CA LEU A 262 -14.81 -10.13 11.57
C LEU A 262 -14.72 -11.42 10.74
N LYS A 263 -13.50 -11.98 10.64
CA LYS A 263 -13.25 -13.26 9.97
C LYS A 263 -14.03 -14.40 10.65
N LEU A 264 -13.95 -14.51 11.97
CA LEU A 264 -14.66 -15.52 12.76
C LEU A 264 -16.18 -15.38 12.62
N ASN A 265 -16.71 -14.15 12.67
CA ASN A 265 -18.14 -13.89 12.46
C ASN A 265 -18.56 -14.24 11.02
N THR A 266 -17.69 -13.98 10.03
CA THR A 266 -17.94 -14.39 8.65
C THR A 266 -17.95 -15.92 8.53
N PHE A 267 -17.04 -16.60 9.23
CA PHE A 267 -17.06 -18.05 9.36
C PHE A 267 -18.34 -18.56 10.05
N LYS A 268 -18.75 -17.91 11.13
CA LYS A 268 -20.01 -18.23 11.82
C LYS A 268 -21.22 -18.11 10.90
N GLY A 269 -21.25 -17.02 10.07
CA GLY A 269 -22.27 -16.83 9.05
C GLY A 269 -22.28 -17.94 7.99
N LYS A 270 -21.08 -18.34 7.52
CA LYS A 270 -20.94 -19.46 6.56
C LYS A 270 -21.40 -20.79 7.15
N LEU A 271 -20.98 -21.09 8.39
CA LEU A 271 -21.42 -22.28 9.11
C LEU A 271 -22.93 -22.28 9.33
N SER A 272 -23.49 -21.15 9.75
CA SER A 272 -24.94 -20.99 9.93
C SER A 272 -25.71 -21.25 8.64
N ASN A 273 -25.22 -20.69 7.51
CA ASN A 273 -25.82 -20.93 6.19
C ASN A 273 -25.74 -22.40 5.78
N LYS A 274 -24.61 -23.07 6.08
CA LYS A 274 -24.42 -24.49 5.79
C LYS A 274 -25.37 -25.36 6.62
N VAL A 275 -25.53 -25.02 7.91
CA VAL A 275 -26.53 -25.64 8.78
C VAL A 275 -27.94 -25.43 8.23
N ALA A 276 -28.27 -24.20 7.80
CA ALA A 276 -29.57 -23.91 7.21
C ALA A 276 -29.81 -24.70 5.91
N THR A 277 -28.76 -24.90 5.09
CA THR A 277 -28.83 -25.71 3.87
C THR A 277 -29.08 -27.20 4.20
N LEU A 278 -28.31 -27.74 5.15
CA LEU A 278 -28.49 -29.10 5.62
C LEU A 278 -29.88 -29.30 6.26
N THR A 279 -30.37 -28.32 6.98
CA THR A 279 -31.73 -28.35 7.56
C THR A 279 -32.78 -28.40 6.45
N LYS A 280 -32.61 -27.61 5.37
CA LYS A 280 -33.49 -27.65 4.19
C LYS A 280 -33.42 -29.01 3.48
N GLU A 281 -32.20 -29.52 3.29
CA GLU A 281 -31.98 -30.81 2.67
C GLU A 281 -32.58 -31.95 3.52
N HIS A 282 -32.33 -31.92 4.84
CA HIS A 282 -32.95 -32.87 5.78
C HIS A 282 -34.48 -32.81 5.69
N LYS A 283 -35.06 -31.61 5.73
CA LYS A 283 -36.50 -31.39 5.62
C LYS A 283 -37.04 -31.92 4.27
N PHE A 284 -36.32 -31.61 3.19
CA PHE A 284 -36.68 -32.11 1.86
C PHE A 284 -36.80 -33.61 1.81
N PHE A 285 -35.78 -34.34 2.27
CA PHE A 285 -35.75 -35.80 2.24
C PHE A 285 -36.61 -36.42 3.34
N SER A 286 -36.93 -35.75 4.42
CA SER A 286 -37.83 -36.24 5.46
C SER A 286 -39.31 -36.07 5.08
N GLU A 287 -39.67 -35.01 4.38
CA GLU A 287 -41.06 -34.69 4.03
C GLU A 287 -41.51 -35.20 2.65
N ASN A 288 -40.57 -35.53 1.74
CA ASN A 288 -40.90 -35.92 0.38
C ASN A 288 -40.48 -37.36 0.08
N VAL A 289 -41.43 -38.17 -0.23
CA VAL A 289 -41.25 -39.54 -0.74
C VAL A 289 -41.10 -39.54 -2.28
N THR A 290 -41.66 -38.54 -2.92
CA THR A 290 -41.54 -38.26 -4.35
C THR A 290 -40.91 -36.90 -4.57
N CYS A 291 -40.06 -36.78 -5.57
CA CYS A 291 -39.41 -35.48 -5.87
C CYS A 291 -40.47 -34.46 -6.34
N PRO A 292 -40.63 -33.31 -5.65
CA PRO A 292 -41.65 -32.33 -6.04
C PRO A 292 -41.34 -31.63 -7.36
N THR A 293 -40.11 -31.77 -7.89
CA THR A 293 -39.70 -31.12 -9.15
C THR A 293 -39.88 -32.04 -10.37
N CYS A 294 -39.56 -33.32 -10.25
CA CYS A 294 -39.64 -34.26 -11.39
C CYS A 294 -40.65 -35.41 -11.17
N THR A 295 -41.38 -35.40 -10.07
CA THR A 295 -42.43 -36.41 -9.72
C THR A 295 -41.95 -37.87 -9.66
N GLN A 296 -40.66 -38.13 -9.74
CA GLN A 296 -40.10 -39.47 -9.59
C GLN A 296 -40.08 -39.88 -8.10
N SER A 297 -40.34 -41.17 -7.83
CA SER A 297 -40.21 -41.72 -6.48
C SER A 297 -38.75 -41.72 -6.06
N ILE A 298 -38.50 -41.23 -4.86
CA ILE A 298 -37.16 -41.25 -4.27
C ILE A 298 -37.02 -42.61 -3.58
N GLU A 299 -36.03 -43.37 -3.98
CA GLU A 299 -35.75 -44.68 -3.41
C GLU A 299 -35.52 -44.56 -1.89
N GLU A 300 -36.21 -45.41 -1.11
CA GLU A 300 -36.21 -45.32 0.35
C GLU A 300 -34.81 -45.51 0.94
N SER A 301 -34.03 -46.39 0.38
CA SER A 301 -32.64 -46.62 0.76
C SER A 301 -31.77 -45.36 0.55
N PHE A 302 -31.93 -44.71 -0.59
CA PHE A 302 -31.24 -43.46 -0.89
C PHE A 302 -31.70 -42.33 0.03
N ARG A 303 -33.01 -42.23 0.29
CA ARG A 303 -33.60 -41.21 1.16
C ARG A 303 -33.09 -41.34 2.61
N LEU A 304 -33.12 -42.57 3.17
CA LEU A 304 -32.63 -42.84 4.52
C LEU A 304 -31.11 -42.62 4.65
N ASN A 305 -30.35 -43.07 3.65
CA ASN A 305 -28.92 -42.81 3.63
C ASN A 305 -28.63 -41.32 3.60
N ARG A 306 -29.39 -40.54 2.83
CA ARG A 306 -29.21 -39.09 2.73
C ARG A 306 -29.56 -38.38 4.02
N ILE A 307 -30.65 -38.79 4.69
CA ILE A 307 -31.05 -38.28 6.01
C ILE A 307 -29.94 -38.53 7.04
N ASN A 308 -29.42 -39.76 7.10
CA ASN A 308 -28.32 -40.12 8.01
C ASN A 308 -27.04 -39.35 7.73
N ASP A 309 -26.69 -39.22 6.45
CA ASP A 309 -25.50 -38.46 6.02
C ASP A 309 -25.62 -36.95 6.44
N VAL A 310 -26.78 -36.36 6.23
CA VAL A 310 -27.07 -35.00 6.63
C VAL A 310 -27.07 -34.83 8.16
N GLN A 311 -27.62 -35.83 8.91
CA GLN A 311 -27.59 -35.80 10.38
C GLN A 311 -26.18 -35.91 10.94
N THR A 312 -25.32 -36.74 10.31
CA THR A 312 -23.92 -36.91 10.71
C THR A 312 -23.16 -35.60 10.47
N LYS A 313 -23.30 -35.01 9.28
CA LYS A 313 -22.71 -33.72 8.92
C LYS A 313 -23.24 -32.59 9.82
N ALA A 314 -24.50 -32.61 10.22
CA ALA A 314 -25.08 -31.63 11.13
C ALA A 314 -24.47 -31.72 12.54
N LYS A 315 -24.18 -32.95 13.03
CA LYS A 315 -23.48 -33.14 14.32
C LYS A 315 -22.04 -32.58 14.30
N GLU A 316 -21.32 -32.87 13.21
CA GLU A 316 -19.94 -32.36 13.03
C GLU A 316 -19.93 -30.81 12.94
N LEU A 317 -20.86 -30.25 12.16
CA LEU A 317 -20.98 -28.81 12.02
C LEU A 317 -21.41 -28.13 13.34
N LYS A 318 -22.24 -28.80 14.16
CA LYS A 318 -22.63 -28.30 15.48
C LYS A 318 -21.41 -28.18 16.38
N LYS A 319 -20.55 -29.23 16.41
CA LYS A 319 -19.31 -29.20 17.18
C LYS A 319 -18.40 -28.04 16.71
N GLY A 320 -18.20 -27.91 15.39
CA GLY A 320 -17.43 -26.80 14.81
C GLY A 320 -18.06 -25.42 15.10
N TYR A 321 -19.37 -25.34 15.17
CA TYR A 321 -20.06 -24.10 15.55
C TYR A 321 -19.84 -23.75 17.03
N ASP A 322 -19.91 -24.75 17.92
CA ASP A 322 -19.68 -24.57 19.37
C ASP A 322 -18.21 -24.14 19.63
N ASP A 323 -17.25 -24.76 18.93
CA ASP A 323 -15.83 -24.39 19.02
C ASP A 323 -15.59 -22.98 18.48
N LEU A 324 -16.21 -22.65 17.35
CA LEU A 324 -16.13 -21.30 16.78
C LEU A 324 -16.75 -20.26 17.70
N GLU A 325 -17.87 -20.61 18.37
CA GLU A 325 -18.52 -19.71 19.32
C GLU A 325 -17.65 -19.45 20.56
N LYS A 326 -16.93 -20.47 21.04
CA LYS A 326 -15.93 -20.30 22.09
C LYS A 326 -14.83 -19.34 21.63
N THR A 327 -14.28 -19.58 20.45
CA THR A 327 -13.22 -18.74 19.87
C THR A 327 -13.70 -17.29 19.65
N ILE A 328 -14.94 -17.11 19.20
CA ILE A 328 -15.55 -15.77 19.09
C ILE A 328 -15.65 -15.09 20.47
N LYS A 329 -16.08 -15.84 21.50
CA LYS A 329 -16.15 -15.30 22.87
C LYS A 329 -14.77 -14.92 23.40
N GLU A 330 -13.75 -15.72 23.12
CA GLU A 330 -12.37 -15.43 23.50
C GLU A 330 -11.88 -14.15 22.81
N GLU A 331 -12.08 -14.05 21.49
CA GLU A 331 -11.69 -12.82 20.76
C GLU A 331 -12.56 -11.60 21.14
N GLN A 332 -13.81 -11.79 21.47
CA GLN A 332 -14.64 -10.72 22.04
C GLN A 332 -14.11 -10.25 23.39
N ASN A 333 -13.63 -11.18 24.22
CA ASN A 333 -12.98 -10.81 25.49
C ASN A 333 -11.67 -10.05 25.25
N ARG A 334 -10.87 -10.48 24.26
CA ARG A 334 -9.65 -9.76 23.86
C ARG A 334 -9.96 -8.37 23.31
N GLU A 335 -11.00 -8.23 22.49
CA GLU A 335 -11.45 -6.92 21.99
C GLU A 335 -11.95 -6.01 23.12
N ARG A 336 -12.70 -6.59 24.09
CA ARG A 336 -13.08 -5.85 25.30
C ARG A 336 -11.87 -5.40 26.08
N HIS A 337 -10.88 -6.28 26.23
CA HIS A 337 -9.60 -5.97 26.89
C HIS A 337 -8.87 -4.84 26.15
N PHE A 338 -8.74 -4.92 24.82
CA PHE A 338 -8.18 -3.85 23.99
C PHE A 338 -8.90 -2.51 24.24
N ASN A 339 -10.22 -2.53 24.22
CA ASN A 339 -11.03 -1.33 24.47
C ASN A 339 -10.90 -0.80 25.91
N GLN A 340 -10.70 -1.70 26.88
CA GLN A 340 -10.40 -1.32 28.27
C GLN A 340 -9.03 -0.65 28.36
N LEU A 341 -7.99 -1.26 27.78
CA LEU A 341 -6.65 -0.68 27.71
C LEU A 341 -6.66 0.68 27.03
N SER A 342 -7.38 0.80 25.89
CA SER A 342 -7.54 2.07 25.18
C SER A 342 -8.17 3.17 26.04
N LYS A 343 -9.21 2.81 26.83
CA LYS A 343 -9.84 3.75 27.76
C LYS A 343 -8.91 4.13 28.91
N GLU A 344 -8.15 3.17 29.44
CA GLU A 344 -7.17 3.43 30.48
C GLU A 344 -6.03 4.33 29.98
N ILE A 345 -5.46 4.04 28.80
CA ILE A 345 -4.48 4.89 28.14
C ILE A 345 -5.02 6.31 27.97
N THR A 346 -6.25 6.46 27.49
CA THR A 346 -6.88 7.78 27.32
C THR A 346 -7.04 8.49 28.66
N LYS A 347 -7.45 7.75 29.71
CA LYS A 347 -7.59 8.31 31.07
C LYS A 347 -6.25 8.75 31.65
N LEU A 348 -5.20 7.94 31.45
CA LEU A 348 -3.85 8.27 31.89
C LEU A 348 -3.30 9.47 31.12
N ASN A 349 -3.48 9.53 29.81
CA ASN A 349 -3.10 10.68 28.98
C ASN A 349 -3.79 11.98 29.42
N ASN A 350 -5.06 11.89 29.81
CA ASN A 350 -5.76 13.02 30.41
C ASN A 350 -5.15 13.44 31.76
N GLY A 351 -4.64 12.45 32.54
CA GLY A 351 -3.91 12.70 33.77
C GLY A 351 -2.60 13.44 33.53
N ILE A 352 -1.81 12.99 32.56
CA ILE A 352 -0.56 13.63 32.10
C ILE A 352 -0.84 15.08 31.68
N SER A 353 -1.87 15.32 30.88
CA SER A 353 -2.26 16.67 30.45
C SER A 353 -2.61 17.60 31.61
N LYS A 354 -3.32 17.08 32.61
CA LYS A 354 -3.64 17.85 33.83
C LYS A 354 -2.40 18.20 34.64
N ASN A 355 -1.48 17.25 34.81
CA ASN A 355 -0.21 17.49 35.52
C ASN A 355 0.63 18.53 34.80
N ASN A 356 0.77 18.42 33.48
CA ASN A 356 1.50 19.40 32.65
C ASN A 356 0.90 20.81 32.75
N THR A 357 -0.45 20.91 32.84
CA THR A 357 -1.13 22.21 33.06
C THR A 357 -0.80 22.80 34.44
N LYS A 358 -0.76 21.97 35.49
CA LYS A 358 -0.37 22.41 36.84
C LYS A 358 1.09 22.82 36.90
N ILE A 359 2.00 22.05 36.28
CA ILE A 359 3.41 22.40 36.16
C ILE A 359 3.58 23.75 35.50
N SER A 360 2.85 24.00 34.41
CA SER A 360 2.85 25.30 33.74
C SER A 360 2.30 26.42 34.64
N GLY A 361 1.32 26.10 35.48
CA GLY A 361 0.77 27.05 36.49
C GLY A 361 1.78 27.40 37.58
N PHE A 362 2.45 26.40 38.15
CA PHE A 362 3.50 26.58 39.17
C PHE A 362 4.73 27.26 38.60
N GLN A 363 5.13 26.96 37.38
CA GLN A 363 6.20 27.68 36.69
C GLN A 363 5.88 29.16 36.46
N ARG A 364 4.60 29.52 36.30
CA ARG A 364 4.16 30.89 36.25
C ARG A 364 4.29 31.59 37.62
N GLN A 365 3.88 30.89 38.69
CA GLN A 365 4.04 31.40 40.07
C GLN A 365 5.51 31.54 40.47
N ILE A 366 6.37 30.59 40.04
CA ILE A 366 7.82 30.72 40.22
C ILE A 366 8.33 31.98 39.55
N ARG A 367 7.92 32.27 38.31
CA ARG A 367 8.31 33.51 37.59
C ARG A 367 7.83 34.77 38.32
N ASP A 368 6.63 34.72 38.91
CA ASP A 368 6.07 35.83 39.65
C ASP A 368 6.90 36.10 40.92
N LEU A 369 7.30 35.05 41.65
CA LEU A 369 8.19 35.15 42.82
C LEU A 369 9.60 35.62 42.46
N GLU A 370 10.17 35.17 41.35
CA GLU A 370 11.45 35.65 40.82
C GLU A 370 11.40 37.16 40.51
N SER A 371 10.28 37.64 39.95
CA SER A 371 10.03 39.06 39.73
C SER A 371 9.96 39.88 41.03
N GLU A 372 9.39 39.30 42.10
CA GLU A 372 9.34 39.92 43.43
C GLU A 372 10.74 40.01 44.08
N VAL A 373 11.51 38.93 44.04
CA VAL A 373 12.90 38.92 44.51
C VAL A 373 13.71 39.95 43.77
N GLN A 374 13.55 40.03 42.44
CA GLN A 374 14.21 41.04 41.60
C GLN A 374 13.86 42.45 42.06
N ARG A 375 12.58 42.74 42.30
CA ARG A 375 12.12 44.04 42.76
C ARG A 375 12.74 44.44 44.13
N PHE A 376 12.82 43.49 45.07
CA PHE A 376 13.46 43.69 46.36
C PHE A 376 14.97 43.87 46.21
N THR A 377 15.59 43.11 45.31
CA THR A 377 17.01 43.22 45.02
C THR A 377 17.36 44.59 44.39
N GLU A 378 16.53 45.06 43.44
CA GLU A 378 16.65 46.41 42.86
C GLU A 378 16.49 47.52 43.89
N GLN A 379 15.56 47.36 44.82
CA GLN A 379 15.34 48.31 45.92
C GLN A 379 16.51 48.35 46.91
N LEU A 380 17.15 47.19 47.16
CA LEU A 380 18.24 47.11 48.12
C LEU A 380 19.63 47.45 47.59
N ALA A 381 19.86 47.26 46.27
CA ALA A 381 21.22 47.21 45.74
C ALA A 381 21.60 48.31 44.76
N ASN A 382 20.68 49.12 44.25
CA ASN A 382 20.99 50.10 43.18
C ASN A 382 21.78 49.48 41.99
N ARG A 383 21.57 48.16 41.72
CA ARG A 383 22.32 47.38 40.71
C ARG A 383 21.41 46.98 39.55
N SER A 384 21.19 47.93 38.66
CA SER A 384 20.33 47.72 37.49
C SER A 384 20.85 46.59 36.56
N THR A 385 22.17 46.52 36.36
CA THR A 385 22.78 45.62 35.36
C THR A 385 22.62 44.12 35.62
N GLU A 386 22.72 43.68 36.87
CA GLU A 386 22.57 42.23 37.19
C GLU A 386 21.09 41.80 37.20
N ASN A 387 20.23 42.73 37.58
CA ASN A 387 18.79 42.50 37.50
C ASN A 387 18.27 42.53 36.04
N GLU A 388 18.86 43.36 35.19
CA GLU A 388 18.56 43.39 33.75
C GLU A 388 18.87 42.04 33.09
N LYS A 389 20.01 41.43 33.45
CA LYS A 389 20.38 40.09 32.95
C LYS A 389 19.36 39.00 33.36
N LEU A 390 18.88 39.06 34.61
CA LEU A 390 17.86 38.11 35.09
C LEU A 390 16.54 38.27 34.36
N VAL A 391 16.16 39.52 34.07
CA VAL A 391 14.95 39.80 33.28
C VAL A 391 15.10 39.27 31.83
N GLU A 392 16.29 39.47 31.22
CA GLU A 392 16.60 38.98 29.89
C GLU A 392 16.52 37.44 29.82
N PHE A 393 17.12 36.74 30.81
CA PHE A 393 17.03 35.26 30.87
C PHE A 393 15.61 34.76 31.10
N SER A 394 14.84 35.44 31.97
CA SER A 394 13.44 35.09 32.23
C SER A 394 12.57 35.23 30.98
N LYS A 395 12.77 36.32 30.22
CA LYS A 395 12.09 36.56 28.96
C LYS A 395 12.48 35.55 27.89
N SER A 396 13.76 35.21 27.84
CA SER A 396 14.26 34.16 26.93
C SER A 396 13.69 32.80 27.29
N LEU A 397 13.47 32.49 28.57
CA LEU A 397 12.82 31.25 29.03
C LEU A 397 11.35 31.22 28.59
N GLN A 398 10.62 32.30 28.80
CA GLN A 398 9.22 32.41 28.42
C GLN A 398 9.01 32.21 26.92
N THR A 399 9.78 32.94 26.08
CA THR A 399 9.70 32.78 24.62
C THR A 399 10.04 31.35 24.19
N THR A 400 11.01 30.73 24.85
CA THR A 400 11.37 29.32 24.55
C THR A 400 10.26 28.36 24.93
N LEU A 401 9.52 28.61 26.02
CA LEU A 401 8.39 27.80 26.45
C LEU A 401 7.18 27.95 25.51
N GLU A 402 6.88 29.17 25.10
CA GLU A 402 5.80 29.48 24.16
C GLU A 402 6.08 28.81 22.80
N GLU A 403 7.28 28.98 22.28
CA GLU A 403 7.72 28.37 21.03
C GLU A 403 7.67 26.82 21.10
N SER A 404 8.08 26.24 22.24
CA SER A 404 8.00 24.78 22.45
C SER A 404 6.56 24.30 22.50
N SER A 405 5.65 25.08 23.09
CA SER A 405 4.21 24.74 23.16
C SER A 405 3.55 24.74 21.78
N GLU A 406 3.79 25.78 20.99
CA GLU A 406 3.28 25.88 19.61
C GLU A 406 3.74 24.70 18.75
N ARG A 407 5.03 24.34 18.84
CA ARG A 407 5.56 23.22 18.07
C ARG A 407 5.02 21.87 18.53
N ARG A 408 4.73 21.70 19.82
CA ARG A 408 4.08 20.49 20.33
C ARG A 408 2.66 20.36 19.81
N GLU A 409 1.94 21.45 19.72
CA GLU A 409 0.61 21.49 19.12
C GLU A 409 0.66 21.14 17.62
N GLU A 410 1.62 21.69 16.87
CA GLU A 410 1.84 21.31 15.47
C GLU A 410 2.13 19.82 15.30
N VAL A 411 2.93 19.22 16.21
CA VAL A 411 3.20 17.77 16.18
C VAL A 411 1.92 16.98 16.40
N ILE A 412 1.03 17.39 17.30
CA ILE A 412 -0.26 16.73 17.53
C ILE A 412 -1.12 16.75 16.26
N TYR A 413 -1.21 17.89 15.57
CA TYR A 413 -1.93 17.98 14.29
C TYR A 413 -1.31 17.09 13.22
N HIS A 414 0.02 17.08 13.13
CA HIS A 414 0.72 16.21 12.18
C HIS A 414 0.56 14.72 12.52
N ASP A 415 0.62 14.34 13.79
CA ASP A 415 0.38 12.95 14.23
C ASP A 415 -1.06 12.50 13.91
N PHE A 416 -2.04 13.39 14.09
CA PHE A 416 -3.43 13.12 13.68
C PHE A 416 -3.55 12.95 12.16
N ALA A 417 -2.99 13.88 11.38
CA ALA A 417 -2.98 13.77 9.92
C ALA A 417 -2.23 12.51 9.46
N TYR A 418 -1.10 12.16 10.11
CA TYR A 418 -0.38 10.92 9.86
C TYR A 418 -1.26 9.68 10.09
N SER A 419 -2.03 9.67 11.17
CA SER A 419 -2.94 8.56 11.48
C SER A 419 -4.02 8.37 10.41
N LEU A 420 -4.54 9.47 9.86
CA LEU A 420 -5.53 9.42 8.77
C LEU A 420 -4.94 8.92 7.43
N LEU A 421 -3.66 9.20 7.20
CA LEU A 421 -2.97 8.84 5.95
C LEU A 421 -2.35 7.45 5.97
N LYS A 422 -2.36 6.76 7.11
CA LYS A 422 -1.96 5.35 7.22
C LYS A 422 -2.83 4.45 6.33
N ASP A 423 -2.36 3.23 6.16
CA ASP A 423 -3.00 2.24 5.30
C ASP A 423 -4.41 1.87 5.74
N ASP A 424 -4.68 1.87 7.04
CA ASP A 424 -5.99 1.66 7.66
C ASP A 424 -6.89 2.92 7.70
N GLY A 425 -6.36 4.07 7.28
CA GLY A 425 -7.05 5.36 7.28
C GLY A 425 -7.88 5.63 6.01
N VAL A 426 -7.65 6.81 5.42
CA VAL A 426 -8.39 7.29 4.23
C VAL A 426 -8.22 6.36 3.04
N LYS A 427 -7.03 5.80 2.83
CA LYS A 427 -6.75 4.89 1.70
C LYS A 427 -7.67 3.68 1.73
N THR A 428 -7.78 3.00 2.86
CA THR A 428 -8.68 1.84 3.00
C THR A 428 -10.14 2.24 2.82
N LYS A 429 -10.57 3.42 3.29
CA LYS A 429 -11.94 3.90 3.04
C LYS A 429 -12.21 4.13 1.55
N ILE A 430 -11.24 4.63 0.80
CA ILE A 430 -11.35 4.79 -0.65
C ILE A 430 -11.41 3.43 -1.32
N ILE A 431 -10.47 2.52 -1.00
CA ILE A 431 -10.45 1.16 -1.54
C ILE A 431 -11.80 0.46 -1.31
N LYS A 432 -12.30 0.52 -0.09
CA LYS A 432 -13.60 -0.07 0.29
C LYS A 432 -14.77 0.44 -0.57
N LYS A 433 -14.72 1.68 -1.01
CA LYS A 433 -15.73 2.26 -1.91
C LYS A 433 -15.68 1.65 -3.32
N TYR A 434 -14.49 1.23 -3.79
CA TYR A 434 -14.31 0.65 -5.12
C TYR A 434 -14.39 -0.89 -5.14
N LEU A 435 -14.26 -1.56 -4.00
CA LEU A 435 -14.34 -3.01 -3.91
C LEU A 435 -15.61 -3.62 -4.51
N PRO A 436 -16.82 -3.07 -4.26
CA PRO A 436 -18.04 -3.59 -4.89
C PRO A 436 -17.97 -3.54 -6.41
N PHE A 437 -17.47 -2.44 -6.98
CA PHE A 437 -17.27 -2.29 -8.42
C PHE A 437 -16.24 -3.30 -8.95
N ILE A 438 -15.10 -3.43 -8.27
CA ILE A 438 -14.04 -4.39 -8.62
C ILE A 438 -14.62 -5.81 -8.63
N ASN A 439 -15.25 -6.21 -7.53
CA ASN A 439 -15.83 -7.55 -7.39
C ASN A 439 -16.91 -7.82 -8.46
N GLN A 440 -17.74 -6.83 -8.77
CA GLN A 440 -18.73 -6.93 -9.83
C GLN A 440 -18.09 -7.13 -11.21
N GLN A 441 -17.04 -6.36 -11.54
CA GLN A 441 -16.37 -6.48 -12.83
C GLN A 441 -15.63 -7.82 -12.96
N VAL A 442 -14.93 -8.26 -11.92
CA VAL A 442 -14.26 -9.58 -11.95
C VAL A 442 -15.27 -10.69 -12.26
N ASN A 443 -16.39 -10.74 -11.51
CA ASN A 443 -17.40 -11.76 -11.71
C ASN A 443 -18.08 -11.64 -13.07
N ARG A 444 -18.29 -10.43 -13.59
CA ARG A 444 -18.80 -10.21 -14.95
C ARG A 444 -17.85 -10.81 -16.00
N TYR A 445 -16.54 -10.57 -15.88
CA TYR A 445 -15.57 -11.13 -16.81
C TYR A 445 -15.46 -12.66 -16.70
N LEU A 446 -15.54 -13.21 -15.48
CA LEU A 446 -15.58 -14.64 -15.26
C LEU A 446 -16.80 -15.29 -15.93
N GLN A 447 -17.98 -14.69 -15.79
CA GLN A 447 -19.20 -15.14 -16.48
C GLN A 447 -19.08 -15.07 -18.01
N LEU A 448 -18.46 -14.03 -18.57
CA LEU A 448 -18.20 -13.92 -20.00
C LEU A 448 -17.23 -15.00 -20.51
N MET A 449 -16.45 -15.61 -19.63
CA MET A 449 -15.55 -16.72 -19.94
C MET A 449 -16.17 -18.11 -19.58
N ASP A 450 -17.49 -18.17 -19.42
CA ASP A 450 -18.23 -19.36 -19.00
C ASP A 450 -17.67 -20.00 -17.71
N PHE A 451 -17.16 -19.14 -16.80
CA PHE A 451 -16.61 -19.57 -15.52
C PHE A 451 -17.46 -19.04 -14.37
N TYR A 452 -18.39 -19.87 -13.93
CA TYR A 452 -19.44 -19.51 -12.98
C TYR A 452 -19.00 -19.73 -11.53
N ILE A 453 -18.08 -18.88 -11.07
CA ILE A 453 -17.69 -18.80 -9.66
C ILE A 453 -18.05 -17.43 -9.11
N ASN A 454 -18.17 -17.30 -7.80
CA ASN A 454 -18.29 -16.03 -7.13
C ASN A 454 -16.93 -15.68 -6.48
N PHE A 455 -16.21 -14.79 -7.13
CA PHE A 455 -14.91 -14.29 -6.69
C PHE A 455 -15.09 -12.95 -5.99
N THR A 456 -14.57 -12.79 -4.78
CA THR A 456 -14.59 -11.54 -4.05
C THR A 456 -13.25 -11.23 -3.42
N LEU A 457 -12.87 -9.97 -3.44
CA LEU A 457 -11.72 -9.42 -2.73
C LEU A 457 -12.22 -8.58 -1.55
N ASN A 458 -11.55 -8.68 -0.42
CA ASN A 458 -11.76 -7.80 0.73
C ASN A 458 -10.82 -6.57 0.70
N GLU A 459 -10.86 -5.73 1.72
CA GLU A 459 -10.03 -4.51 1.83
C GLU A 459 -8.52 -4.80 1.92
N GLU A 460 -8.15 -6.01 2.29
CA GLU A 460 -6.76 -6.50 2.37
C GLU A 460 -6.35 -7.23 1.09
N PHE A 461 -7.24 -7.26 0.08
CA PHE A 461 -7.06 -8.00 -1.17
C PHE A 461 -6.84 -9.50 -0.97
N VAL A 462 -7.44 -10.04 0.07
CA VAL A 462 -7.58 -11.49 0.25
C VAL A 462 -8.82 -11.94 -0.48
N GLU A 463 -8.66 -13.00 -1.28
CA GLU A 463 -9.75 -13.56 -2.05
C GLU A 463 -10.64 -14.47 -1.22
N THR A 464 -11.91 -14.47 -1.56
CA THR A 464 -12.86 -15.50 -1.18
C THR A 464 -13.55 -15.98 -2.45
N VAL A 465 -13.45 -17.26 -2.73
CA VAL A 465 -14.06 -17.85 -3.92
C VAL A 465 -15.11 -18.87 -3.49
N ARG A 466 -16.29 -18.73 -4.06
CA ARG A 466 -17.39 -19.66 -3.85
C ARG A 466 -17.81 -20.25 -5.19
N SER A 467 -17.97 -21.54 -5.22
CA SER A 467 -18.47 -22.29 -6.37
C SER A 467 -19.75 -23.02 -5.96
N PRO A 468 -20.63 -23.35 -6.89
CA PRO A 468 -21.82 -24.18 -6.61
C PRO A 468 -21.50 -25.52 -5.95
N ILE A 469 -20.26 -26.00 -6.10
CA ILE A 469 -19.82 -27.33 -5.66
C ILE A 469 -18.92 -27.24 -4.41
N HIS A 470 -18.26 -26.08 -4.18
CA HIS A 470 -17.25 -25.90 -3.13
C HIS A 470 -17.39 -24.53 -2.45
N GLU A 471 -17.44 -24.52 -1.12
CA GLU A 471 -17.68 -23.28 -0.35
C GLU A 471 -16.40 -22.50 0.01
N ASP A 472 -15.25 -23.15 0.06
CA ASP A 472 -13.98 -22.51 0.46
C ASP A 472 -12.85 -22.91 -0.51
N PHE A 473 -12.81 -22.23 -1.65
CA PHE A 473 -11.71 -22.33 -2.60
C PHE A 473 -10.77 -21.13 -2.48
N SER A 474 -9.48 -21.38 -2.58
CA SER A 474 -8.47 -20.35 -2.79
C SER A 474 -8.02 -20.37 -4.24
N TYR A 475 -7.42 -19.29 -4.70
CA TYR A 475 -6.83 -19.21 -6.04
C TYR A 475 -5.86 -20.38 -6.34
N SER A 476 -5.11 -20.83 -5.33
CA SER A 476 -4.17 -21.96 -5.48
C SER A 476 -4.84 -23.29 -5.79
N SER A 477 -6.11 -23.46 -5.45
CA SER A 477 -6.86 -24.71 -5.62
C SER A 477 -7.35 -24.95 -7.06
N PHE A 478 -7.27 -23.93 -7.92
CA PHE A 478 -7.74 -24.02 -9.29
C PHE A 478 -6.69 -24.65 -10.23
N SER A 479 -7.19 -25.29 -11.29
CA SER A 479 -6.35 -25.72 -12.41
C SER A 479 -5.70 -24.51 -13.11
N GLU A 480 -4.64 -24.73 -13.87
CA GLU A 480 -3.94 -23.65 -14.58
C GLU A 480 -4.85 -22.90 -15.57
N GLY A 481 -5.78 -23.62 -16.24
CA GLY A 481 -6.76 -22.99 -17.12
C GLY A 481 -7.78 -22.11 -16.40
N GLU A 482 -8.22 -22.52 -15.22
CA GLU A 482 -9.11 -21.74 -14.36
C GLU A 482 -8.40 -20.54 -13.75
N LYS A 483 -7.17 -20.71 -13.26
CA LYS A 483 -6.32 -19.60 -12.81
C LYS A 483 -6.14 -18.55 -13.90
N MET A 484 -5.90 -18.99 -15.13
CA MET A 484 -5.76 -18.09 -16.26
C MET A 484 -7.04 -17.27 -16.50
N ARG A 485 -8.23 -17.85 -16.37
CA ARG A 485 -9.50 -17.11 -16.47
C ARG A 485 -9.64 -16.07 -15.36
N ILE A 486 -9.26 -16.42 -14.13
CA ILE A 486 -9.24 -15.46 -13.00
C ILE A 486 -8.25 -14.32 -13.26
N ASP A 487 -7.04 -14.63 -13.72
CA ASP A 487 -6.00 -13.64 -14.01
C ASP A 487 -6.41 -12.68 -15.14
N LEU A 488 -7.08 -13.22 -16.15
CA LEU A 488 -7.68 -12.42 -17.23
C LEU A 488 -8.80 -11.53 -16.73
N ALA A 489 -9.69 -12.06 -15.92
CA ALA A 489 -10.79 -11.29 -15.34
C ALA A 489 -10.25 -10.14 -14.48
N LEU A 490 -9.21 -10.40 -13.69
CA LEU A 490 -8.52 -9.39 -12.90
C LEU A 490 -7.83 -8.36 -13.79
N LEU A 491 -7.08 -8.77 -14.80
CA LEU A 491 -6.42 -7.85 -15.74
C LEU A 491 -7.42 -6.90 -16.41
N PHE A 492 -8.53 -7.43 -16.91
CA PHE A 492 -9.57 -6.60 -17.53
C PHE A 492 -10.23 -5.68 -16.52
N THR A 493 -10.45 -6.17 -15.29
CA THR A 493 -10.98 -5.36 -14.20
C THR A 493 -10.04 -4.22 -13.84
N TRP A 494 -8.73 -4.48 -13.76
CA TRP A 494 -7.74 -3.44 -13.48
C TRP A 494 -7.68 -2.38 -14.58
N ARG A 495 -7.79 -2.77 -15.83
CA ARG A 495 -7.89 -1.83 -16.94
C ARG A 495 -9.16 -0.96 -16.87
N GLU A 496 -10.29 -1.54 -16.50
CA GLU A 496 -11.54 -0.80 -16.31
C GLU A 496 -11.47 0.17 -15.13
N VAL A 497 -10.91 -0.26 -14.01
CA VAL A 497 -10.67 0.60 -12.84
C VAL A 497 -9.77 1.77 -13.23
N ALA A 498 -8.68 1.52 -13.93
CA ALA A 498 -7.77 2.55 -14.41
C ALA A 498 -8.46 3.53 -15.37
N ARG A 499 -9.34 3.04 -16.26
CA ARG A 499 -10.14 3.85 -17.18
C ARG A 499 -11.14 4.74 -16.44
N VAL A 500 -11.92 4.19 -15.52
CA VAL A 500 -12.90 4.94 -14.71
C VAL A 500 -12.21 6.04 -13.89
N LYS A 501 -11.02 5.77 -13.42
CA LYS A 501 -10.24 6.73 -12.63
C LYS A 501 -9.42 7.71 -13.47
N ASN A 502 -9.36 7.52 -14.78
CA ASN A 502 -8.49 8.29 -15.67
C ASN A 502 -7.00 8.27 -15.23
N SER A 503 -6.60 7.20 -14.51
CA SER A 503 -5.28 7.09 -13.93
C SER A 503 -4.27 6.55 -14.96
N VAL A 504 -4.13 5.24 -15.07
CA VAL A 504 -3.14 4.57 -15.92
C VAL A 504 -3.86 3.83 -17.06
N ASN A 505 -4.44 4.57 -18.00
CA ASN A 505 -5.05 3.96 -19.16
C ASN A 505 -4.04 3.89 -20.31
N THR A 506 -3.85 2.69 -20.90
CA THR A 506 -2.92 2.46 -22.02
C THR A 506 -3.62 1.81 -23.19
N ASN A 507 -3.13 2.14 -24.41
CA ASN A 507 -3.60 1.50 -25.65
C ASN A 507 -2.92 0.13 -25.91
N LEU A 508 -2.12 -0.39 -25.01
CA LEU A 508 -1.31 -1.60 -25.23
C LEU A 508 -1.72 -2.74 -24.30
N LEU A 509 -1.81 -3.95 -24.84
CA LEU A 509 -1.96 -5.18 -24.10
C LEU A 509 -1.11 -6.26 -24.78
N ILE A 510 -0.25 -6.90 -24.02
CA ILE A 510 0.66 -7.95 -24.52
C ILE A 510 0.38 -9.24 -23.76
N MET A 511 0.19 -10.32 -24.49
CA MET A 511 -0.10 -11.65 -23.95
C MET A 511 0.97 -12.62 -24.42
N ASP A 512 1.73 -13.18 -23.47
CA ASP A 512 2.88 -14.03 -23.78
C ASP A 512 2.58 -15.50 -23.48
N GLU A 513 2.52 -16.33 -24.52
CA GLU A 513 2.34 -17.80 -24.49
C GLU A 513 1.06 -18.29 -23.77
N ILE A 514 0.05 -17.41 -23.61
CA ILE A 514 -1.21 -17.76 -22.93
C ILE A 514 -1.96 -18.85 -23.66
N PHE A 515 -1.95 -18.79 -24.99
CA PHE A 515 -2.66 -19.74 -25.84
C PHE A 515 -1.94 -21.10 -25.97
N ASP A 516 -0.68 -21.17 -25.59
CA ASP A 516 0.15 -22.33 -25.88
C ASP A 516 -0.01 -23.44 -24.83
N SER A 517 -0.27 -23.09 -23.58
CA SER A 517 -0.29 -24.03 -22.45
C SER A 517 -1.66 -24.22 -21.76
N SER A 518 -2.54 -23.21 -21.80
CA SER A 518 -3.68 -23.16 -20.88
C SER A 518 -5.05 -23.16 -21.55
N LEU A 519 -5.12 -23.02 -22.88
CA LEU A 519 -6.38 -22.94 -23.62
C LEU A 519 -6.41 -23.97 -24.74
N ASP A 520 -7.50 -24.74 -24.80
CA ASP A 520 -7.84 -25.57 -25.94
C ASP A 520 -8.37 -24.75 -27.13
N GLY A 521 -8.68 -25.40 -28.24
CA GLY A 521 -9.17 -24.72 -29.44
C GLY A 521 -10.46 -23.92 -29.21
N PHE A 522 -11.39 -24.48 -28.42
CA PHE A 522 -12.65 -23.81 -28.08
C PHE A 522 -12.42 -22.62 -27.13
N GLY A 523 -11.65 -22.80 -26.07
CA GLY A 523 -11.27 -21.73 -25.16
C GLY A 523 -10.50 -20.60 -25.84
N THR A 524 -9.70 -20.92 -26.86
CA THR A 524 -9.01 -19.92 -27.70
C THR A 524 -10.00 -19.05 -28.48
N ASP A 525 -11.01 -19.62 -29.08
CA ASP A 525 -12.01 -18.88 -29.88
C ASP A 525 -12.91 -18.01 -28.99
N GLU A 526 -13.35 -18.53 -27.87
CA GLU A 526 -14.10 -17.76 -26.87
C GLU A 526 -13.27 -16.58 -26.34
N PHE A 527 -12.02 -16.81 -26.04
CA PHE A 527 -11.12 -15.77 -25.58
C PHE A 527 -10.88 -14.68 -26.63
N LEU A 528 -10.67 -15.04 -27.89
CA LEU A 528 -10.52 -14.06 -28.97
C LEU A 528 -11.80 -13.24 -29.18
N LYS A 529 -12.98 -13.82 -28.99
CA LYS A 529 -14.25 -13.07 -28.97
C LYS A 529 -14.27 -12.04 -27.87
N ILE A 530 -13.82 -12.41 -26.66
CA ILE A 530 -13.76 -11.49 -25.52
C ILE A 530 -12.79 -10.35 -25.79
N ILE A 531 -11.57 -10.63 -26.29
CA ILE A 531 -10.61 -9.60 -26.67
C ILE A 531 -11.26 -8.60 -27.64
N ARG A 532 -11.91 -9.08 -28.70
CA ARG A 532 -12.55 -8.23 -29.71
C ARG A 532 -13.73 -7.44 -29.15
N PHE A 533 -14.46 -7.99 -28.19
CA PHE A 533 -15.66 -7.37 -27.64
C PHE A 533 -15.37 -6.41 -26.48
N VAL A 534 -14.39 -6.73 -25.64
CA VAL A 534 -14.07 -6.01 -24.40
C VAL A 534 -12.98 -4.97 -24.61
N ILE A 535 -12.00 -5.25 -25.47
CA ILE A 535 -10.84 -4.37 -25.67
C ILE A 535 -11.00 -3.56 -26.96
N LYS A 536 -11.92 -2.59 -26.93
CA LYS A 536 -12.12 -1.70 -28.09
C LYS A 536 -11.03 -0.63 -28.22
N ASP A 537 -10.36 -0.27 -27.12
CA ASP A 537 -9.46 0.89 -27.02
C ASP A 537 -7.98 0.48 -26.84
N ALA A 538 -7.62 -0.79 -27.09
CA ALA A 538 -6.24 -1.23 -26.95
C ALA A 538 -5.81 -2.11 -28.14
N ASN A 539 -4.54 -1.96 -28.51
CA ASN A 539 -3.86 -2.81 -29.47
C ASN A 539 -3.30 -4.03 -28.72
N VAL A 540 -3.77 -5.20 -29.12
CA VAL A 540 -3.43 -6.46 -28.48
C VAL A 540 -2.32 -7.16 -29.26
N PHE A 541 -1.26 -7.54 -28.57
CA PHE A 541 -0.17 -8.35 -29.10
C PHE A 541 -0.17 -9.70 -28.40
N VAL A 542 -0.37 -10.75 -29.15
CA VAL A 542 -0.37 -12.13 -28.66
C VAL A 542 0.88 -12.82 -29.16
N ILE A 543 1.71 -13.26 -28.24
CA ILE A 543 2.88 -14.10 -28.54
C ILE A 543 2.46 -15.55 -28.41
N SER A 544 2.61 -16.33 -29.48
CA SER A 544 2.23 -17.75 -29.50
C SER A 544 3.10 -18.57 -30.46
N HIS A 545 3.15 -19.85 -30.20
CA HIS A 545 3.77 -20.86 -31.08
C HIS A 545 2.76 -21.53 -32.02
N LYS A 546 1.47 -21.34 -31.77
CA LYS A 546 0.38 -21.99 -32.54
C LYS A 546 0.20 -21.30 -33.89
N THR A 547 0.52 -22.01 -34.97
CA THR A 547 0.34 -21.54 -36.35
C THR A 547 -1.12 -21.42 -36.75
N GLU A 548 -2.02 -22.16 -36.10
CA GLU A 548 -3.47 -22.14 -36.33
C GLU A 548 -4.13 -20.78 -35.98
N LEU A 549 -3.39 -19.92 -35.28
CA LEU A 549 -3.87 -18.61 -34.89
C LEU A 549 -3.71 -17.56 -35.99
N HIS A 550 -2.95 -17.81 -37.05
CA HIS A 550 -2.61 -16.82 -38.09
C HIS A 550 -3.83 -16.14 -38.68
N ASP A 551 -4.84 -16.92 -39.04
CA ASP A 551 -6.07 -16.39 -39.71
C ASP A 551 -7.02 -15.67 -38.74
N LYS A 552 -6.74 -15.71 -37.46
CA LYS A 552 -7.60 -15.13 -36.41
C LYS A 552 -7.19 -13.70 -36.01
N PHE A 553 -6.02 -13.23 -36.46
CA PHE A 553 -5.48 -11.92 -36.14
C PHE A 553 -5.39 -11.00 -37.36
N ASN A 554 -5.46 -9.68 -37.11
CA ASN A 554 -5.40 -8.67 -38.16
C ASN A 554 -3.99 -8.53 -38.75
N SER A 555 -2.96 -8.85 -37.98
CA SER A 555 -1.55 -8.79 -38.39
C SER A 555 -0.75 -9.91 -37.75
N VAL A 556 0.27 -10.37 -38.47
CA VAL A 556 1.21 -11.40 -37.98
C VAL A 556 2.62 -10.83 -38.08
N ILE A 557 3.30 -10.78 -36.95
CA ILE A 557 4.71 -10.37 -36.82
C ILE A 557 5.54 -11.63 -36.63
N LYS A 558 6.37 -11.94 -37.59
CA LYS A 558 7.20 -13.16 -37.56
C LYS A 558 8.61 -12.83 -37.11
N PHE A 559 9.04 -13.52 -36.04
CA PHE A 559 10.44 -13.56 -35.60
C PHE A 559 11.13 -14.80 -36.11
N ASP A 560 12.34 -14.62 -36.63
CA ASP A 560 13.18 -15.73 -37.04
C ASP A 560 14.67 -15.45 -36.70
N LYS A 561 15.49 -16.52 -36.70
CA LYS A 561 16.94 -16.43 -36.53
C LYS A 561 17.65 -16.44 -37.86
N ILE A 562 18.31 -15.33 -38.22
CA ILE A 562 19.14 -15.23 -39.41
C ILE A 562 20.59 -15.07 -38.96
N LYS A 563 21.43 -16.02 -39.32
CA LYS A 563 22.85 -16.04 -38.93
C LYS A 563 23.09 -15.92 -37.43
N GLY A 564 22.22 -16.56 -36.61
CA GLY A 564 22.32 -16.56 -35.16
C GLY A 564 21.65 -15.36 -34.47
N PHE A 565 21.23 -14.32 -35.18
CA PHE A 565 20.54 -13.15 -34.63
C PHE A 565 19.05 -13.17 -34.88
N SER A 566 18.29 -12.76 -33.88
CA SER A 566 16.84 -12.60 -33.99
C SER A 566 16.49 -11.40 -34.88
N ARG A 567 15.56 -11.59 -35.80
CA ARG A 567 15.04 -10.55 -36.71
C ARG A 567 13.53 -10.65 -36.84
N ILE A 568 12.90 -9.51 -37.07
CA ILE A 568 11.52 -9.42 -37.52
C ILE A 568 11.53 -9.56 -39.04
N ILE A 569 10.71 -10.49 -39.56
CA ILE A 569 10.63 -10.80 -40.99
C ILE A 569 9.30 -10.28 -41.58
N SER A 570 8.76 -9.17 -41.17
CA SER A 570 7.50 -8.55 -41.57
C SER A 570 6.31 -8.95 -40.78
#